data_fa87f0474605c75a3cd3df44e9752317
#
_entry.id   fa87f0474605c75a3cd3df44e9752317
#
_cell.length_a   1.000
_cell.length_b   1.000
_cell.length_c   1.000
_cell.angle_alpha   90.00
_cell.angle_beta   90.00
_cell.angle_gamma   90.00
#
_symmetry.space_group_name_H-M   'P 1'
#
loop_
_entity.id
_entity.type
_entity.pdbx_description
1 polymer ?
#
loop_
_entity_poly.entity_id
_entity_poly.type
_entity_poly.pdbx_seq_one_letter_code
_entity_poly.pdbx_strand_id
1 'polypeptide(L)'
;ILAGDDAIVIGATTDEEYAQTFGMEGALRRRFKTITVREPRTTEVYDMLKESIRQLEEFHGVRISKKMVEMIIFYSSCFNYNTSNPDRTKDLIDVSMVTARMSGKDRVDRESIMKNFGANFEEFRNMSEEMVRSTAYHEVGHFIVQRFSDKLIDRKAIAISIVPAEGYLGLTVTDATDKTVNKDKSYFTDLIADLLAGRIAEKLFMKSENNAGAESDLEKAT
;
A
#
# COMPACT_ATOMS: atom_id res chain seq x y z
N ILE A 1 11.83 39.76 17.75
CA ILE A 1 10.71 38.96 18.32
C ILE A 1 11.21 37.78 19.18
N LEU A 2 12.35 37.14 18.86
CA LEU A 2 12.90 35.97 19.63
C LEU A 2 13.86 36.38 20.77
N ALA A 3 13.92 37.62 21.16
CA ALA A 3 14.84 38.11 22.19
C ALA A 3 14.16 38.49 23.52
N GLY A 4 12.88 38.16 23.70
CA GLY A 4 12.16 38.38 24.94
C GLY A 4 12.10 37.08 25.76
N ASP A 5 12.38 37.17 27.08
CA ASP A 5 12.41 36.02 28.01
C ASP A 5 11.03 35.40 28.26
N ASP A 6 9.94 35.93 27.69
CA ASP A 6 8.57 35.59 28.08
C ASP A 6 7.79 34.73 27.05
N ALA A 7 8.42 34.29 25.94
CA ALA A 7 7.70 33.51 24.93
C ALA A 7 8.47 32.25 24.52
N ILE A 8 7.81 31.11 24.64
CA ILE A 8 8.27 29.83 24.03
C ILE A 8 7.68 29.76 22.61
N VAL A 9 8.55 29.67 21.62
CA VAL A 9 8.16 29.52 20.22
C VAL A 9 8.37 28.06 19.78
N ILE A 10 7.31 27.42 19.34
CA ILE A 10 7.36 26.07 18.77
C ILE A 10 6.91 26.18 17.32
N GLY A 11 7.74 25.72 16.38
CA GLY A 11 7.44 25.65 14.96
C GLY A 11 7.41 24.19 14.51
N ALA A 12 6.58 23.90 13.50
CA ALA A 12 6.56 22.62 12.80
C ALA A 12 6.75 22.87 11.30
N THR A 13 7.49 22.01 10.64
CA THR A 13 7.79 22.10 9.21
C THR A 13 8.11 20.70 8.68
N THR A 14 8.08 20.50 7.38
CA THR A 14 8.53 19.27 6.71
C THR A 14 10.06 19.26 6.57
N ASP A 15 10.64 18.06 6.32
CA ASP A 15 12.09 17.95 6.08
C ASP A 15 12.51 18.75 4.83
N GLU A 16 11.67 18.79 3.81
CA GLU A 16 11.92 19.55 2.57
C GLU A 16 11.93 21.05 2.82
N GLU A 17 10.90 21.58 3.49
CA GLU A 17 10.80 22.99 3.85
C GLU A 17 11.91 23.39 4.83
N TYR A 18 12.25 22.49 5.78
CA TYR A 18 13.36 22.70 6.69
C TYR A 18 14.68 22.85 5.92
N ALA A 19 14.95 21.98 4.96
CA ALA A 19 16.16 22.03 4.14
C ALA A 19 16.24 23.33 3.31
N GLN A 20 15.10 23.74 2.74
CA GLN A 20 15.04 24.95 1.89
C GLN A 20 15.14 26.26 2.71
N THR A 21 14.47 26.33 3.85
CA THR A 21 14.36 27.58 4.63
C THR A 21 15.42 27.65 5.73
N PHE A 22 15.51 26.65 6.58
CA PHE A 22 16.41 26.64 7.73
C PHE A 22 17.82 26.15 7.41
N GLY A 23 17.98 25.35 6.34
CA GLY A 23 19.28 24.88 5.87
C GLY A 23 20.18 26.03 5.40
N MET A 24 19.59 27.13 4.90
CA MET A 24 20.29 28.31 4.41
C MET A 24 20.49 29.42 5.45
N GLU A 25 19.67 29.50 6.49
CA GLU A 25 19.73 30.58 7.50
C GLU A 25 20.39 30.12 8.82
N GLY A 26 21.68 30.18 8.87
CA GLY A 26 22.48 29.79 10.07
C GLY A 26 22.14 30.55 11.38
N ALA A 27 21.48 31.70 11.30
CA ALA A 27 21.03 32.47 12.46
C ALA A 27 19.80 31.87 13.13
N LEU A 28 18.82 31.37 12.35
CA LEU A 28 17.63 30.68 12.87
C LEU A 28 17.99 29.32 13.41
N ARG A 29 18.82 28.56 12.69
CA ARG A 29 19.27 27.23 13.10
C ARG A 29 19.94 27.19 14.47
N ARG A 30 20.66 28.26 14.86
CA ARG A 30 21.30 28.39 16.16
C ARG A 30 20.33 28.70 17.31
N ARG A 31 19.13 29.19 17.01
CA ARG A 31 18.12 29.61 18.00
C ARG A 31 17.04 28.59 18.26
N PHE A 32 16.89 27.58 17.38
CA PHE A 32 15.91 26.51 17.50
C PHE A 32 16.59 25.18 17.79
N LYS A 33 16.03 24.43 18.74
CA LYS A 33 16.38 23.03 18.93
C LYS A 33 15.52 22.19 18.02
N THR A 34 16.12 21.57 17.02
CA THR A 34 15.42 20.67 16.08
C THR A 34 15.12 19.33 16.74
N ILE A 35 13.87 18.90 16.60
CA ILE A 35 13.41 17.57 17.02
C ILE A 35 12.79 16.92 15.80
N THR A 36 13.37 15.84 15.31
CA THR A 36 12.81 15.06 14.19
C THR A 36 11.69 14.16 14.71
N VAL A 37 10.50 14.32 14.17
CA VAL A 37 9.34 13.46 14.45
C VAL A 37 9.25 12.43 13.32
N ARG A 38 9.54 11.17 13.63
CA ARG A 38 9.46 10.07 12.68
C ARG A 38 8.00 9.67 12.38
N GLU A 39 7.77 9.09 11.22
CA GLU A 39 6.51 8.40 10.96
C GLU A 39 6.28 7.29 12.00
N PRO A 40 5.06 7.17 12.56
CA PRO A 40 4.76 6.14 13.55
C PRO A 40 4.84 4.74 12.93
N ARG A 41 5.23 3.76 13.74
CA ARG A 41 5.17 2.36 13.34
C ARG A 41 3.72 1.93 13.16
N THR A 42 3.48 0.97 12.28
CA THR A 42 2.13 0.42 12.02
C THR A 42 1.41 -0.02 13.30
N THR A 43 2.15 -0.50 14.31
CA THR A 43 1.62 -0.88 15.62
C THR A 43 1.17 0.30 16.49
N GLU A 44 1.68 1.51 16.22
CA GLU A 44 1.38 2.75 16.95
C GLU A 44 0.17 3.49 16.34
N VAL A 45 -0.04 3.35 15.03
CA VAL A 45 -1.04 4.10 14.26
C VAL A 45 -2.46 3.91 14.79
N TYR A 46 -2.84 2.66 15.10
CA TYR A 46 -4.19 2.38 15.63
C TYR A 46 -4.46 3.14 16.93
N ASP A 47 -3.51 3.12 17.85
CA ASP A 47 -3.66 3.79 19.15
C ASP A 47 -3.74 5.32 19.01
N MET A 48 -3.00 5.89 18.07
CA MET A 48 -3.05 7.32 17.75
C MET A 48 -4.40 7.74 17.16
N LEU A 49 -5.06 6.87 16.41
CA LEU A 49 -6.29 7.17 15.68
C LEU A 49 -7.58 6.85 16.45
N LYS A 50 -7.52 6.26 17.65
CA LYS A 50 -8.72 5.82 18.41
C LYS A 50 -9.79 6.91 18.53
N GLU A 51 -9.38 8.11 18.92
CA GLU A 51 -10.32 9.21 19.10
C GLU A 51 -10.85 9.73 17.75
N SER A 52 -10.00 9.83 16.74
CA SER A 52 -10.43 10.22 15.39
C SER A 52 -11.40 9.19 14.79
N ILE A 53 -11.16 7.89 15.02
CA ILE A 53 -12.06 6.83 14.59
C ILE A 53 -13.45 7.00 15.23
N ARG A 54 -13.50 7.27 16.54
CA ARG A 54 -14.77 7.50 17.24
C ARG A 54 -15.54 8.67 16.65
N GLN A 55 -14.85 9.78 16.37
CA GLN A 55 -15.45 10.96 15.75
C GLN A 55 -15.98 10.67 14.34
N LEU A 56 -15.21 9.92 13.52
CA LEU A 56 -15.62 9.50 12.19
C LEU A 56 -16.83 8.56 12.23
N GLU A 57 -16.88 7.61 13.19
CA GLU A 57 -18.04 6.74 13.40
C GLU A 57 -19.31 7.52 13.75
N GLU A 58 -19.18 8.52 14.61
CA GLU A 58 -20.30 9.41 14.98
C GLU A 58 -20.76 10.26 13.77
N PHE A 59 -19.82 10.79 13.00
CA PHE A 59 -20.11 11.64 11.84
C PHE A 59 -20.77 10.87 10.70
N HIS A 60 -20.24 9.70 10.34
CA HIS A 60 -20.77 8.90 9.24
C HIS A 60 -21.94 7.99 9.63
N GLY A 61 -22.14 7.70 10.92
CA GLY A 61 -23.10 6.70 11.39
C GLY A 61 -22.71 5.27 10.97
N VAL A 62 -21.42 5.01 10.71
CA VAL A 62 -20.88 3.74 10.25
C VAL A 62 -19.82 3.27 11.23
N ARG A 63 -19.86 2.01 11.64
CA ARG A 63 -18.87 1.40 12.55
C ARG A 63 -17.72 0.77 11.81
N ILE A 64 -16.52 0.81 12.43
CA ILE A 64 -15.37 0.10 11.94
C ILE A 64 -14.74 -0.77 13.03
N SER A 65 -14.45 -2.03 12.72
CA SER A 65 -13.78 -2.91 13.69
C SER A 65 -12.25 -2.67 13.67
N LYS A 66 -11.59 -2.96 14.80
CA LYS A 66 -10.13 -2.91 14.90
C LYS A 66 -9.46 -3.71 13.78
N LYS A 67 -9.98 -4.89 13.44
CA LYS A 67 -9.46 -5.74 12.34
C LYS A 67 -9.50 -5.02 10.99
N MET A 68 -10.55 -4.23 10.72
CA MET A 68 -10.66 -3.46 9.48
C MET A 68 -9.68 -2.29 9.46
N VAL A 69 -9.47 -1.62 10.61
CA VAL A 69 -8.45 -0.57 10.73
C VAL A 69 -7.05 -1.15 10.52
N GLU A 70 -6.73 -2.29 11.13
CA GLU A 70 -5.45 -2.98 10.92
C GLU A 70 -5.25 -3.37 9.45
N MET A 71 -6.33 -3.77 8.77
CA MET A 71 -6.29 -4.06 7.34
C MET A 71 -6.00 -2.79 6.51
N ILE A 72 -6.61 -1.65 6.85
CA ILE A 72 -6.32 -0.36 6.19
C ILE A 72 -4.86 0.03 6.42
N ILE A 73 -4.35 -0.08 7.65
CA ILE A 73 -2.95 0.21 7.97
C ILE A 73 -2.01 -0.66 7.13
N PHE A 74 -2.29 -1.95 7.02
CA PHE A 74 -1.51 -2.87 6.20
C PHE A 74 -1.51 -2.47 4.73
N TYR A 75 -2.69 -2.32 4.13
CA TYR A 75 -2.79 -1.95 2.71
C TYR A 75 -2.20 -0.56 2.43
N SER A 76 -2.40 0.40 3.34
CA SER A 76 -1.81 1.73 3.19
C SER A 76 -0.28 1.72 3.16
N SER A 77 0.35 0.73 3.81
CA SER A 77 1.81 0.56 3.78
C SER A 77 2.31 -0.12 2.50
N CYS A 78 1.43 -0.82 1.77
CA CYS A 78 1.76 -1.54 0.54
C CYS A 78 1.71 -0.65 -0.71
N PHE A 79 0.99 0.46 -0.65
CA PHE A 79 0.85 1.38 -1.77
C PHE A 79 1.63 2.67 -1.50
N ASN A 80 2.23 3.21 -2.55
CA ASN A 80 3.01 4.45 -2.44
C ASN A 80 2.06 5.64 -2.39
N TYR A 81 1.88 6.23 -1.21
CA TYR A 81 1.09 7.44 -1.00
C TYR A 81 1.98 8.63 -0.73
N ASN A 82 1.56 9.81 -1.20
CA ASN A 82 2.27 11.08 -0.94
C ASN A 82 2.07 11.60 0.50
N THR A 83 1.31 10.87 1.33
CA THR A 83 1.01 11.25 2.72
C THR A 83 1.56 10.20 3.67
N SER A 84 1.97 10.63 4.87
CA SER A 84 2.49 9.77 5.93
C SER A 84 1.43 9.38 6.95
N ASN A 85 1.68 8.34 7.74
CA ASN A 85 0.85 8.01 8.88
C ASN A 85 1.03 9.05 10.02
N PRO A 86 -0.02 9.38 10.78
CA PRO A 86 -1.33 8.73 10.80
C PRO A 86 -2.36 9.26 9.78
N ASP A 87 -2.10 10.39 9.10
CA ASP A 87 -3.09 11.06 8.23
C ASP A 87 -3.52 10.16 7.09
N ARG A 88 -2.60 9.49 6.42
CA ARG A 88 -2.91 8.52 5.36
C ARG A 88 -3.93 7.47 5.80
N THR A 89 -3.73 6.87 6.95
CA THR A 89 -4.67 5.85 7.48
C THR A 89 -6.00 6.47 7.86
N LYS A 90 -6.00 7.67 8.44
CA LYS A 90 -7.24 8.40 8.79
C LYS A 90 -8.09 8.69 7.56
N ASP A 91 -7.48 9.18 6.48
CA ASP A 91 -8.17 9.48 5.22
C ASP A 91 -8.77 8.20 4.60
N LEU A 92 -8.02 7.09 4.62
CA LEU A 92 -8.51 5.80 4.12
C LEU A 92 -9.66 5.23 4.97
N ILE A 93 -9.67 5.47 6.28
CA ILE A 93 -10.79 5.11 7.16
C ILE A 93 -12.02 5.93 6.78
N ASP A 94 -11.86 7.24 6.63
CA ASP A 94 -12.92 8.17 6.26
C ASP A 94 -13.58 7.76 4.93
N VAL A 95 -12.80 7.60 3.88
CA VAL A 95 -13.29 7.16 2.56
C VAL A 95 -13.92 5.77 2.61
N SER A 96 -13.38 4.85 3.44
CA SER A 96 -13.98 3.51 3.62
C SER A 96 -15.36 3.56 4.29
N MET A 97 -15.55 4.47 5.24
CA MET A 97 -16.86 4.70 5.89
C MET A 97 -17.87 5.30 4.91
N VAL A 98 -17.44 6.28 4.08
CA VAL A 98 -18.26 6.83 3.00
C VAL A 98 -18.68 5.73 2.03
N THR A 99 -17.75 4.90 1.57
CA THR A 99 -18.01 3.79 0.65
C THR A 99 -19.01 2.78 1.23
N ALA A 100 -18.86 2.44 2.52
CA ALA A 100 -19.78 1.55 3.22
C ALA A 100 -21.20 2.17 3.28
N ARG A 101 -21.29 3.43 3.66
CA ARG A 101 -22.58 4.16 3.75
C ARG A 101 -23.28 4.27 2.40
N MET A 102 -22.53 4.61 1.33
CA MET A 102 -23.07 4.65 -0.04
C MET A 102 -23.57 3.28 -0.52
N SER A 103 -23.00 2.21 0.01
CA SER A 103 -23.45 0.83 -0.24
C SER A 103 -24.56 0.36 0.68
N GLY A 104 -25.15 1.25 1.52
CA GLY A 104 -26.22 0.94 2.46
C GLY A 104 -25.80 0.10 3.67
N LYS A 105 -24.50 0.07 3.98
CA LYS A 105 -23.95 -0.69 5.10
C LYS A 105 -23.77 0.20 6.33
N ASP A 106 -24.02 -0.35 7.51
CA ASP A 106 -23.79 0.29 8.80
C ASP A 106 -22.39 0.02 9.38
N ARG A 107 -21.61 -0.82 8.67
CA ARG A 107 -20.25 -1.21 9.05
C ARG A 107 -19.31 -1.24 7.86
N VAL A 108 -18.06 -0.83 8.08
CA VAL A 108 -16.98 -1.02 7.13
C VAL A 108 -16.63 -2.50 7.03
N ASP A 109 -16.65 -3.03 5.83
CA ASP A 109 -16.23 -4.39 5.50
C ASP A 109 -15.02 -4.38 4.55
N ARG A 110 -14.54 -5.57 4.21
CA ARG A 110 -13.40 -5.72 3.30
C ARG A 110 -13.67 -5.11 1.92
N GLU A 111 -14.88 -5.26 1.39
CA GLU A 111 -15.25 -4.71 0.07
C GLU A 111 -15.18 -3.19 0.07
N SER A 112 -15.70 -2.53 1.13
CA SER A 112 -15.65 -1.07 1.30
C SER A 112 -14.21 -0.54 1.32
N ILE A 113 -13.29 -1.29 1.95
CA ILE A 113 -11.87 -0.93 1.99
C ILE A 113 -11.22 -1.14 0.62
N MET A 114 -11.39 -2.33 0.02
CA MET A 114 -10.69 -2.71 -1.20
C MET A 114 -11.10 -1.87 -2.41
N LYS A 115 -12.35 -1.36 -2.44
CA LYS A 115 -12.79 -0.39 -3.45
C LYS A 115 -11.92 0.87 -3.49
N ASN A 116 -11.41 1.32 -2.35
CA ASN A 116 -10.52 2.49 -2.28
C ASN A 116 -9.13 2.22 -2.86
N PHE A 117 -8.80 0.96 -3.09
CA PHE A 117 -7.59 0.51 -3.78
C PHE A 117 -7.89 0.07 -5.24
N GLY A 118 -9.01 0.51 -5.79
CA GLY A 118 -9.37 0.24 -7.17
C GLY A 118 -9.99 -1.13 -7.44
N ALA A 119 -10.28 -1.93 -6.40
CA ALA A 119 -10.85 -3.27 -6.59
C ALA A 119 -12.27 -3.23 -7.17
N ASN A 120 -12.48 -3.94 -8.28
CA ASN A 120 -13.75 -4.05 -8.98
C ASN A 120 -14.45 -5.37 -8.63
N PHE A 121 -15.25 -5.36 -7.57
CA PHE A 121 -15.99 -6.53 -7.11
C PHE A 121 -17.16 -6.93 -8.03
N GLU A 122 -17.67 -6.01 -8.83
CA GLU A 122 -18.71 -6.33 -9.81
C GLU A 122 -18.12 -7.18 -10.94
N GLU A 123 -16.99 -6.77 -11.48
CA GLU A 123 -16.25 -7.54 -12.46
C GLU A 123 -15.86 -8.92 -11.90
N PHE A 124 -15.33 -8.97 -10.67
CA PHE A 124 -14.98 -10.22 -10.02
C PHE A 124 -16.14 -11.19 -9.92
N ARG A 125 -17.35 -10.72 -9.57
CA ARG A 125 -18.55 -11.58 -9.49
C ARG A 125 -18.99 -12.11 -10.86
N ASN A 126 -18.64 -11.42 -11.93
CA ASN A 126 -18.96 -11.80 -13.31
C ASN A 126 -17.87 -12.67 -13.96
N MET A 127 -16.71 -12.86 -13.30
CA MET A 127 -15.66 -13.75 -13.80
C MET A 127 -16.13 -15.21 -13.78
N SER A 128 -15.78 -15.96 -14.83
CA SER A 128 -15.97 -17.40 -14.82
C SER A 128 -15.06 -18.08 -13.78
N GLU A 129 -15.45 -19.25 -13.31
CA GLU A 129 -14.62 -20.06 -12.37
C GLU A 129 -13.23 -20.34 -12.98
N GLU A 130 -13.18 -20.59 -14.28
CA GLU A 130 -11.92 -20.82 -14.99
C GLU A 130 -11.01 -19.57 -14.95
N MET A 131 -11.56 -18.37 -15.21
CA MET A 131 -10.80 -17.12 -15.08
C MET A 131 -10.30 -16.90 -13.67
N VAL A 132 -11.16 -17.09 -12.66
CA VAL A 132 -10.75 -16.94 -11.24
C VAL A 132 -9.60 -17.88 -10.90
N ARG A 133 -9.65 -19.13 -11.35
CA ARG A 133 -8.59 -20.11 -11.14
C ARG A 133 -7.31 -19.77 -11.89
N SER A 134 -7.42 -19.36 -13.15
CA SER A 134 -6.27 -18.94 -13.98
C SER A 134 -5.55 -17.77 -13.33
N THR A 135 -6.29 -16.71 -12.98
CA THR A 135 -5.73 -15.55 -12.28
C THR A 135 -5.08 -15.93 -10.95
N ALA A 136 -5.72 -16.84 -10.19
CA ALA A 136 -5.15 -17.30 -8.92
C ALA A 136 -3.81 -18.02 -9.11
N TYR A 137 -3.69 -18.91 -10.09
CA TYR A 137 -2.42 -19.58 -10.39
C TYR A 137 -1.36 -18.59 -10.89
N HIS A 138 -1.74 -17.62 -11.73
CA HIS A 138 -0.85 -16.59 -12.22
C HIS A 138 -0.24 -15.80 -11.05
N GLU A 139 -1.06 -15.21 -10.20
CA GLU A 139 -0.59 -14.41 -9.06
C GLU A 139 0.20 -15.22 -8.04
N VAL A 140 -0.20 -16.48 -7.79
CA VAL A 140 0.59 -17.39 -6.93
C VAL A 140 1.94 -17.71 -7.54
N GLY A 141 2.04 -17.81 -8.86
CA GLY A 141 3.33 -17.97 -9.56
C GLY A 141 4.31 -16.86 -9.22
N HIS A 142 3.91 -15.60 -9.41
CA HIS A 142 4.70 -14.43 -9.03
C HIS A 142 5.02 -14.42 -7.54
N PHE A 143 4.01 -14.65 -6.70
CA PHE A 143 4.20 -14.67 -5.24
C PHE A 143 5.28 -15.65 -4.80
N ILE A 144 5.28 -16.87 -5.34
CA ILE A 144 6.26 -17.91 -4.98
C ILE A 144 7.66 -17.45 -5.38
N VAL A 145 7.87 -17.00 -6.61
CA VAL A 145 9.20 -16.58 -7.06
C VAL A 145 9.70 -15.40 -6.24
N GLN A 146 8.89 -14.36 -6.07
CA GLN A 146 9.27 -13.19 -5.27
C GLN A 146 9.53 -13.54 -3.80
N ARG A 147 8.75 -14.45 -3.24
CA ARG A 147 8.88 -14.83 -1.82
C ARG A 147 10.13 -15.63 -1.53
N PHE A 148 10.51 -16.53 -2.43
CA PHE A 148 11.61 -17.47 -2.23
C PHE A 148 12.92 -17.07 -2.91
N SER A 149 12.93 -16.13 -3.89
CA SER A 149 14.18 -15.61 -4.45
C SER A 149 15.00 -14.89 -3.39
N ASP A 150 16.26 -15.20 -3.29
CA ASP A 150 17.22 -14.49 -2.41
C ASP A 150 17.71 -13.16 -3.03
N LYS A 151 17.43 -12.92 -4.30
CA LYS A 151 17.88 -11.74 -5.04
C LYS A 151 16.82 -10.63 -5.10
N LEU A 152 15.54 -10.99 -5.15
CA LEU A 152 14.42 -10.03 -5.24
C LEU A 152 14.01 -9.51 -3.86
N ILE A 153 14.95 -9.06 -3.04
CA ILE A 153 14.68 -8.60 -1.67
C ILE A 153 14.00 -7.23 -1.62
N ASP A 154 14.10 -6.44 -2.69
CA ASP A 154 13.47 -5.14 -2.90
C ASP A 154 12.01 -5.24 -3.37
N ARG A 155 11.56 -6.45 -3.70
CA ARG A 155 10.22 -6.71 -4.22
C ARG A 155 9.61 -8.00 -3.69
N LYS A 156 9.81 -8.26 -2.39
CA LYS A 156 9.21 -9.41 -1.71
C LYS A 156 7.69 -9.30 -1.70
N ALA A 157 7.03 -10.30 -2.23
CA ALA A 157 5.58 -10.39 -2.18
C ALA A 157 5.09 -10.51 -0.74
N ILE A 158 4.10 -9.69 -0.37
CA ILE A 158 3.48 -9.66 0.97
C ILE A 158 2.00 -9.99 0.94
N ALA A 159 1.34 -9.77 -0.20
CA ALA A 159 -0.06 -10.13 -0.42
C ALA A 159 -0.31 -10.40 -1.90
N ILE A 160 -1.37 -11.15 -2.19
CA ILE A 160 -1.91 -11.34 -3.53
C ILE A 160 -3.42 -11.08 -3.51
N SER A 161 -3.96 -10.59 -4.62
CA SER A 161 -5.38 -10.41 -4.84
C SER A 161 -5.75 -10.95 -6.21
N ILE A 162 -6.91 -11.60 -6.29
CA ILE A 162 -7.54 -12.04 -7.53
C ILE A 162 -8.76 -11.20 -7.88
N VAL A 163 -9.01 -10.13 -7.12
CA VAL A 163 -10.06 -9.17 -7.44
C VAL A 163 -9.50 -8.21 -8.48
N PRO A 164 -10.14 -8.07 -9.64
CA PRO A 164 -9.71 -7.13 -10.66
C PRO A 164 -9.63 -5.70 -10.14
N ALA A 165 -8.67 -4.95 -10.65
CA ALA A 165 -8.58 -3.53 -10.44
C ALA A 165 -8.30 -2.85 -11.79
N GLU A 166 -8.33 -1.53 -11.84
CA GLU A 166 -8.13 -0.78 -13.08
C GLU A 166 -6.83 -1.21 -13.79
N GLY A 167 -6.99 -1.90 -14.93
CA GLY A 167 -5.89 -2.41 -15.74
C GLY A 167 -5.29 -3.76 -15.33
N TYR A 168 -5.83 -4.43 -14.30
CA TYR A 168 -5.32 -5.71 -13.80
C TYR A 168 -6.44 -6.70 -13.49
N LEU A 169 -6.26 -7.98 -13.84
CA LEU A 169 -7.16 -9.06 -13.44
C LEU A 169 -6.86 -9.60 -12.02
N GLY A 170 -5.63 -9.42 -11.58
CA GLY A 170 -5.13 -9.75 -10.25
C GLY A 170 -3.98 -8.83 -9.88
N LEU A 171 -3.47 -8.92 -8.68
CA LEU A 171 -2.39 -8.08 -8.19
C LEU A 171 -1.55 -8.82 -7.16
N THR A 172 -0.25 -8.87 -7.40
CA THR A 172 0.76 -9.23 -6.39
C THR A 172 1.33 -7.96 -5.77
N VAL A 173 1.07 -7.76 -4.48
CA VAL A 173 1.56 -6.60 -3.71
C VAL A 173 2.93 -6.91 -3.15
N THR A 174 3.89 -6.04 -3.43
CA THR A 174 5.27 -6.18 -2.96
C THR A 174 5.60 -5.20 -1.84
N ASP A 175 6.53 -5.57 -0.97
CA ASP A 175 7.11 -4.67 0.02
C ASP A 175 7.97 -3.61 -0.69
N ALA A 176 7.46 -2.39 -0.76
CA ALA A 176 8.12 -1.25 -1.40
C ALA A 176 9.22 -0.60 -0.52
N THR A 177 9.79 -1.32 0.44
CA THR A 177 10.90 -0.78 1.23
C THR A 177 12.11 -0.51 0.34
N ASP A 178 12.69 0.70 0.48
CA ASP A 178 13.94 1.14 -0.18
C ASP A 178 15.14 0.28 0.26
N LYS A 179 15.14 -0.99 -0.12
CA LYS A 179 16.28 -1.85 0.07
C LYS A 179 17.24 -1.64 -1.10
N THR A 180 18.38 -1.08 -0.82
CA THR A 180 19.44 -0.99 -1.83
C THR A 180 19.88 -2.40 -2.22
N VAL A 181 19.57 -2.80 -3.45
CA VAL A 181 19.90 -4.12 -3.99
C VAL A 181 20.97 -3.98 -5.05
N ASN A 182 21.97 -4.85 -5.00
CA ASN A 182 22.92 -4.98 -6.10
C ASN A 182 22.24 -5.70 -7.28
N LYS A 183 21.97 -4.97 -8.34
CA LYS A 183 21.33 -5.48 -9.56
C LYS A 183 22.37 -6.12 -10.47
N ASP A 184 22.92 -7.24 -10.03
CA ASP A 184 23.85 -8.07 -10.81
C ASP A 184 23.10 -9.02 -11.78
N LYS A 185 23.83 -9.82 -12.53
CA LYS A 185 23.25 -10.79 -13.47
C LYS A 185 22.27 -11.76 -12.80
N SER A 186 22.55 -12.16 -11.58
CA SER A 186 21.67 -13.10 -10.85
C SER A 186 20.36 -12.44 -10.44
N TYR A 187 20.38 -11.16 -10.07
CA TYR A 187 19.15 -10.38 -9.83
C TYR A 187 18.26 -10.35 -11.08
N PHE A 188 18.84 -10.04 -12.25
CA PHE A 188 18.07 -10.01 -13.51
C PHE A 188 17.57 -11.39 -13.92
N THR A 189 18.31 -12.45 -13.63
CA THR A 189 17.84 -13.83 -13.88
C THR A 189 16.60 -14.14 -13.04
N ASP A 190 16.61 -13.81 -11.75
CA ASP A 190 15.45 -14.01 -10.86
C ASP A 190 14.29 -13.09 -11.23
N LEU A 191 14.58 -11.86 -11.70
CA LEU A 191 13.55 -10.94 -12.19
C LEU A 191 12.82 -11.48 -13.43
N ILE A 192 13.56 -12.05 -14.39
CA ILE A 192 12.97 -12.69 -15.56
C ILE A 192 12.16 -13.92 -15.13
N ALA A 193 12.67 -14.71 -14.19
CA ALA A 193 11.93 -15.84 -13.64
C ALA A 193 10.62 -15.41 -12.98
N ASP A 194 10.62 -14.28 -12.24
CA ASP A 194 9.41 -13.68 -11.66
C ASP A 194 8.42 -13.27 -12.76
N LEU A 195 8.86 -12.51 -13.77
CA LEU A 195 8.00 -12.06 -14.87
C LEU A 195 7.37 -13.23 -15.66
N LEU A 196 8.04 -14.36 -15.75
CA LEU A 196 7.52 -15.55 -16.43
C LEU A 196 6.70 -16.46 -15.52
N ALA A 197 6.76 -16.27 -14.20
CA ALA A 197 6.23 -17.21 -13.21
C ALA A 197 4.72 -17.39 -13.29
N GLY A 198 3.97 -16.29 -13.51
CA GLY A 198 2.52 -16.34 -13.66
C GLY A 198 2.10 -17.25 -14.81
N ARG A 199 2.68 -17.01 -16.00
CA ARG A 199 2.41 -17.82 -17.19
C ARG A 199 2.82 -19.29 -17.02
N ILE A 200 3.95 -19.54 -16.40
CA ILE A 200 4.43 -20.91 -16.15
C ILE A 200 3.47 -21.64 -15.21
N ALA A 201 2.99 -20.98 -14.14
CA ALA A 201 2.02 -21.55 -13.23
C ALA A 201 0.70 -21.88 -13.93
N GLU A 202 0.15 -20.98 -14.74
CA GLU A 202 -1.04 -21.29 -15.55
C GLU A 202 -0.83 -22.49 -16.45
N LYS A 203 0.27 -22.55 -17.18
CA LYS A 203 0.58 -23.66 -18.08
C LYS A 203 0.71 -25.00 -17.35
N LEU A 204 1.30 -25.00 -16.15
CA LEU A 204 1.49 -26.23 -15.34
C LEU A 204 0.18 -26.75 -14.76
N PHE A 205 -0.71 -25.86 -14.32
CA PHE A 205 -1.87 -26.24 -13.52
C PHE A 205 -3.20 -26.18 -14.28
N MET A 206 -3.34 -25.29 -15.28
CA MET A 206 -4.57 -25.13 -16.04
C MET A 206 -4.59 -25.96 -17.32
N LYS A 207 -3.43 -26.36 -17.84
CA LYS A 207 -3.30 -27.03 -19.17
C LYS A 207 -3.94 -26.22 -20.31
N SER A 208 -4.11 -24.93 -20.13
CA SER A 208 -4.75 -24.00 -21.04
C SER A 208 -3.68 -23.14 -21.73
N GLU A 209 -3.88 -22.85 -23.02
CA GLU A 209 -3.01 -21.95 -23.77
C GLU A 209 -3.54 -20.51 -23.84
N ASN A 210 -4.65 -20.20 -23.16
CA ASN A 210 -5.27 -18.88 -23.15
C ASN A 210 -4.57 -17.98 -22.12
N ASN A 211 -3.73 -17.05 -22.59
CA ASN A 211 -2.81 -16.27 -21.78
C ASN A 211 -3.02 -14.75 -21.92
N ALA A 212 -4.25 -14.27 -21.86
CA ALA A 212 -4.53 -12.83 -22.00
C ALA A 212 -3.91 -11.96 -20.90
N GLY A 213 -3.60 -12.51 -19.72
CA GLY A 213 -3.01 -11.77 -18.60
C GLY A 213 -1.48 -11.65 -18.62
N ALA A 214 -0.78 -12.46 -19.44
CA ALA A 214 0.68 -12.54 -19.43
C ALA A 214 1.38 -11.58 -20.41
N GLU A 215 0.64 -10.80 -21.22
CA GLU A 215 1.23 -9.96 -22.27
C GLU A 215 2.17 -8.90 -21.70
N SER A 216 1.74 -8.18 -20.66
CA SER A 216 2.55 -7.13 -20.03
C SER A 216 3.80 -7.67 -19.34
N ASP A 217 3.74 -8.89 -18.81
CA ASP A 217 4.89 -9.52 -18.16
C ASP A 217 5.92 -10.02 -19.17
N LEU A 218 5.45 -10.51 -20.30
CA LEU A 218 6.33 -10.90 -21.42
C LEU A 218 7.04 -9.70 -22.04
N GLU A 219 6.33 -8.57 -22.22
CA GLU A 219 6.93 -7.32 -22.70
C GLU A 219 8.04 -6.80 -21.76
N LYS A 220 7.85 -6.95 -20.45
CA LYS A 220 8.87 -6.54 -19.46
C LYS A 220 10.04 -7.51 -19.36
N ALA A 221 9.85 -8.78 -19.79
CA ALA A 221 10.88 -9.82 -19.75
C ALA A 221 11.77 -9.82 -21.00
N THR A 222 11.39 -9.13 -22.07
CA THR A 222 12.13 -8.98 -23.32
C THR A 222 12.79 -7.62 -23.45
#